data_37c5de196f53c6f2a7d0f0bb97ddfae1
#
_entry.id   37c5de196f53c6f2a7d0f0bb97ddfae1
#
_cell.length_a   1.000
_cell.length_b   1.000
_cell.length_c   1.000
_cell.angle_alpha   90.00
_cell.angle_beta   90.00
_cell.angle_gamma   90.00
#
_symmetry.space_group_name_H-M   'P 1'
#
loop_
_entity.id
_entity.type
_entity.pdbx_description
1 polymer ?
#
loop_
_entity_poly.entity_id
_entity_poly.type
_entity_poly.pdbx_seq_one_letter_code
_entity_poly.pdbx_strand_id
1 'polypeptide(L)'
;MGLIKQLPVYAEKVPGGAIVATSLESILHHSQASSLWYLLFGTACCAIELMATGASRYDFDRLGMIFRASPRQSDLIIAAGTITKKMAPRLRKLYDQMAEPRYVIAMGGCTVKGGP
;
A
#
# COMPACT_ATOMS: atom_id res chain seq x y z
N MET A 1 11.82 13.89 3.96
CA MET A 1 11.70 13.27 5.31
C MET A 1 12.03 14.21 6.48
N GLY A 2 12.36 15.46 6.27
CA GLY A 2 12.74 16.41 7.31
C GLY A 2 11.63 17.28 7.89
N LEU A 3 10.53 17.50 7.18
CA LEU A 3 9.50 18.45 7.60
C LEU A 3 8.54 17.90 8.68
N ILE A 4 8.33 16.61 8.72
CA ILE A 4 7.37 15.97 9.63
C ILE A 4 7.93 15.85 11.06
N LYS A 5 9.25 15.84 11.22
CA LYS A 5 9.91 15.76 12.53
C LYS A 5 9.76 17.00 13.42
N GLN A 6 9.28 18.09 12.88
CA GLN A 6 9.13 19.38 13.62
C GLN A 6 7.67 19.73 13.95
N LEU A 7 6.71 18.84 13.69
CA LEU A 7 5.32 19.09 14.01
C LEU A 7 5.06 18.92 15.52
N PRO A 8 4.33 19.84 16.14
CA PRO A 8 4.13 19.85 17.58
C PRO A 8 3.34 18.62 18.06
N VAL A 9 3.73 18.11 19.21
CA VAL A 9 2.96 17.09 19.93
C VAL A 9 1.69 17.75 20.46
N TYR A 10 0.54 17.29 20.01
CA TYR A 10 -0.74 17.74 20.55
C TYR A 10 -1.07 16.93 21.80
N ALA A 11 -1.13 17.62 22.94
CA ALA A 11 -1.61 17.03 24.18
C ALA A 11 -3.05 17.50 24.42
N GLU A 12 -4.02 16.61 24.33
CA GLU A 12 -5.41 16.91 24.63
C GLU A 12 -5.79 16.33 25.99
N LYS A 13 -6.39 17.18 26.84
CA LYS A 13 -6.84 16.80 28.17
C LYS A 13 -8.23 16.21 28.06
N VAL A 14 -8.35 14.91 28.26
CA VAL A 14 -9.63 14.21 28.23
C VAL A 14 -10.34 14.38 29.58
N PRO A 15 -11.67 14.61 29.62
CA PRO A 15 -12.43 14.64 30.87
C PRO A 15 -12.32 13.28 31.58
N GLY A 16 -11.66 13.27 32.75
CA GLY A 16 -11.29 12.08 33.50
C GLY A 16 -9.82 12.01 33.91
N GLY A 17 -9.01 13.00 33.55
CA GLY A 17 -7.63 13.16 34.05
C GLY A 17 -6.53 12.43 33.24
N ALA A 18 -6.86 11.73 32.15
CA ALA A 18 -5.86 11.17 31.25
C ALA A 18 -5.41 12.18 30.20
N ILE A 19 -4.10 12.34 30.03
CA ILE A 19 -3.50 13.14 28.96
C ILE A 19 -3.11 12.17 27.83
N VAL A 20 -3.75 12.30 26.68
CA VAL A 20 -3.34 11.59 25.46
C VAL A 20 -2.41 12.50 24.66
N ALA A 21 -1.11 12.23 24.74
CA ALA A 21 -0.11 12.91 23.91
C ALA A 21 0.20 12.02 22.70
N THR A 22 -0.26 12.42 21.52
CA THR A 22 0.02 11.70 20.28
C THR A 22 0.74 12.63 19.32
N SER A 23 1.84 12.18 18.74
CA SER A 23 2.51 12.94 17.69
C SER A 23 1.67 12.87 16.41
N LEU A 24 1.61 13.96 15.65
CA LEU A 24 0.93 14.00 14.35
C LEU A 24 1.46 12.91 13.40
N GLU A 25 2.75 12.63 13.48
CA GLU A 25 3.38 11.54 12.72
C GLU A 25 2.77 10.17 13.04
N SER A 26 2.50 9.88 14.31
CA SER A 26 1.86 8.62 14.74
C SER A 26 0.43 8.51 14.20
N ILE A 27 -0.32 9.61 14.19
CA ILE A 27 -1.69 9.64 13.63
C ILE A 27 -1.65 9.40 12.12
N LEU A 28 -0.74 10.04 11.40
CA LEU A 28 -0.59 9.87 9.96
C LEU A 28 -0.18 8.42 9.60
N HIS A 29 0.77 7.85 10.32
CA HIS A 29 1.17 6.45 10.11
C HIS A 29 0.02 5.48 10.39
N HIS A 30 -0.74 5.69 11.44
CA HIS A 30 -1.90 4.86 11.75
C HIS A 30 -2.98 4.97 10.66
N SER A 31 -3.24 6.17 10.18
CA SER A 31 -4.21 6.40 9.10
C SER A 31 -3.77 5.73 7.80
N GLN A 32 -2.50 5.83 7.44
CA GLN A 32 -1.95 5.17 6.26
C GLN A 32 -2.00 3.64 6.38
N ALA A 33 -1.67 3.10 7.54
CA ALA A 33 -1.74 1.65 7.79
C ALA A 33 -3.16 1.10 7.69
N SER A 34 -4.17 1.91 8.03
CA SER A 34 -5.58 1.53 7.97
C SER A 34 -6.23 1.80 6.61
N SER A 35 -5.54 2.47 5.69
CA SER A 35 -6.05 2.83 4.36
C SER A 35 -4.94 2.71 3.32
N LEU A 36 -4.61 1.47 2.94
CA LEU A 36 -3.61 1.15 1.91
C LEU A 36 -4.29 1.00 0.55
N TRP A 37 -4.07 1.96 -0.32
CA TRP A 37 -4.58 1.88 -1.69
C TRP A 37 -3.57 1.17 -2.58
N TYR A 38 -4.02 0.12 -3.26
CA TYR A 38 -3.12 -0.74 -4.02
C TYR A 38 -3.26 -0.60 -5.54
N LEU A 39 -2.12 -0.64 -6.21
CA LEU A 39 -2.01 -0.80 -7.66
C LEU A 39 -1.81 -2.28 -7.96
N LEU A 40 -2.70 -2.86 -8.75
CA LEU A 40 -2.56 -4.22 -9.25
C LEU A 40 -1.66 -4.24 -10.48
N PHE A 41 -0.47 -4.82 -10.36
CA PHE A 41 0.36 -5.18 -11.49
C PHE A 41 0.18 -6.68 -11.78
N GLY A 42 -0.89 -6.99 -12.52
CA GLY A 42 -1.30 -8.36 -12.82
C GLY A 42 -0.81 -8.82 -14.19
N THR A 43 -0.02 -9.89 -14.23
CA THR A 43 0.56 -10.43 -15.47
C THR A 43 0.18 -11.88 -15.77
N ALA A 44 -0.39 -12.60 -14.80
CA ALA A 44 -0.77 -13.99 -14.95
C ALA A 44 -1.87 -14.41 -13.96
N CYS A 45 -2.03 -15.70 -13.71
CA CYS A 45 -3.12 -16.28 -12.92
C CYS A 45 -3.24 -15.71 -11.50
N CYS A 46 -2.14 -15.32 -10.85
CA CYS A 46 -2.20 -14.70 -9.52
C CYS A 46 -2.95 -13.36 -9.51
N ALA A 47 -3.01 -12.66 -10.64
CA ALA A 47 -3.81 -11.46 -10.77
C ALA A 47 -5.32 -11.73 -10.63
N ILE A 48 -5.80 -12.87 -11.15
CA ILE A 48 -7.20 -13.28 -11.04
C ILE A 48 -7.54 -13.58 -9.56
N GLU A 49 -6.64 -14.24 -8.86
CA GLU A 49 -6.79 -14.51 -7.43
C GLU A 49 -6.84 -13.20 -6.62
N LEU A 50 -6.01 -12.23 -6.96
CA LEU A 50 -6.04 -10.91 -6.33
C LEU A 50 -7.34 -10.16 -6.63
N MET A 51 -7.89 -10.26 -7.86
CA MET A 51 -9.21 -9.71 -8.17
C MET A 51 -10.31 -10.39 -7.35
N ALA A 52 -10.24 -11.71 -7.17
CA ALA A 52 -11.18 -12.45 -6.32
C ALA A 52 -11.09 -12.01 -4.85
N THR A 53 -9.90 -11.67 -4.37
CA THR A 53 -9.69 -11.16 -3.01
C THR A 53 -10.29 -9.76 -2.84
N GLY A 54 -10.26 -8.92 -3.87
CA GLY A 54 -10.93 -7.61 -3.88
C GLY A 54 -12.45 -7.69 -4.11
N ALA A 55 -12.96 -8.85 -4.54
CA ALA A 55 -14.37 -9.06 -4.80
C ALA A 55 -15.16 -9.29 -3.50
N SER A 56 -16.48 -9.35 -3.61
CA SER A 56 -17.43 -9.40 -2.49
C SER A 56 -17.22 -10.52 -1.48
N ARG A 57 -16.58 -11.62 -1.88
CA ARG A 57 -16.35 -12.77 -0.99
C ARG A 57 -15.34 -12.47 0.13
N TYR A 58 -14.25 -11.76 -0.21
CA TYR A 58 -13.18 -11.43 0.73
C TYR A 58 -13.15 -9.96 1.09
N ASP A 59 -13.58 -9.12 0.17
CA ASP A 59 -13.86 -7.70 0.34
C ASP A 59 -12.71 -6.90 0.98
N PHE A 60 -11.67 -6.67 0.21
CA PHE A 60 -10.55 -5.83 0.61
C PHE A 60 -10.97 -4.37 0.91
N ASP A 61 -12.02 -3.89 0.27
CA ASP A 61 -12.53 -2.53 0.49
C ASP A 61 -12.98 -2.33 1.93
N ARG A 62 -13.55 -3.37 2.55
CA ARG A 62 -13.93 -3.36 3.96
C ARG A 62 -12.72 -3.16 4.89
N LEU A 63 -11.54 -3.59 4.47
CA LEU A 63 -10.28 -3.43 5.21
C LEU A 63 -9.57 -2.11 4.90
N GLY A 64 -10.19 -1.23 4.11
CA GLY A 64 -9.60 0.03 3.69
C GLY A 64 -8.63 -0.08 2.50
N MET A 65 -8.55 -1.23 1.85
CA MET A 65 -7.67 -1.47 0.71
C MET A 65 -8.44 -1.28 -0.59
N ILE A 66 -8.29 -0.13 -1.23
CA ILE A 66 -9.00 0.22 -2.46
C ILE A 66 -8.08 0.08 -3.67
N PHE A 67 -8.58 -0.58 -4.71
CA PHE A 67 -7.89 -0.66 -6.00
C PHE A 67 -7.80 0.70 -6.68
N ARG A 68 -6.60 1.04 -7.16
CA ARG A 68 -6.36 2.22 -7.99
C ARG A 68 -5.57 1.85 -9.24
N ALA A 69 -5.99 2.41 -10.37
CA ALA A 69 -5.36 2.16 -11.66
C ALA A 69 -4.12 3.04 -11.92
N SER A 70 -3.90 4.06 -11.11
CA SER A 70 -2.79 5.00 -11.27
C SER A 70 -1.74 4.84 -10.17
N PRO A 71 -0.44 4.75 -10.49
CA PRO A 71 0.62 4.70 -9.48
C PRO A 71 0.69 5.98 -8.63
N ARG A 72 0.24 7.11 -9.14
CA ARG A 72 0.20 8.38 -8.42
C ARG A 72 -0.79 8.41 -7.26
N GLN A 73 -1.80 7.53 -7.30
CA GLN A 73 -2.87 7.43 -6.31
C GLN A 73 -2.72 6.21 -5.40
N SER A 74 -1.62 5.46 -5.54
CA SER A 74 -1.42 4.19 -4.84
C SER A 74 -0.24 4.27 -3.88
N ASP A 75 -0.40 3.65 -2.72
CA ASP A 75 0.65 3.55 -1.70
C ASP A 75 1.40 2.21 -1.80
N LEU A 76 0.77 1.23 -2.43
CA LEU A 76 1.24 -0.15 -2.50
C LEU A 76 1.13 -0.69 -3.94
N ILE A 77 2.17 -1.34 -4.44
CA ILE A 77 2.08 -2.18 -5.65
C ILE A 77 1.99 -3.65 -5.25
N ILE A 78 0.98 -4.34 -5.76
CA ILE A 78 0.92 -5.79 -5.68
C ILE A 78 1.29 -6.37 -7.05
N ALA A 79 2.50 -6.91 -7.14
CA ALA A 79 2.97 -7.58 -8.35
C ALA A 79 2.52 -9.04 -8.31
N ALA A 80 1.57 -9.39 -9.20
CA ALA A 80 0.92 -10.69 -9.20
C ALA A 80 1.12 -11.40 -10.54
N GLY A 81 1.89 -12.48 -10.52
CA GLY A 81 2.14 -13.33 -11.68
C GLY A 81 3.57 -13.27 -12.23
N THR A 82 3.78 -13.81 -13.41
CA THR A 82 5.10 -13.90 -14.04
C THR A 82 5.54 -12.54 -14.57
N ILE A 83 6.72 -12.09 -14.15
CA ILE A 83 7.32 -10.84 -14.63
C ILE A 83 8.49 -11.19 -15.54
N THR A 84 8.32 -10.99 -16.84
CA THR A 84 9.37 -11.21 -17.83
C THR A 84 10.43 -10.11 -17.78
N LYS A 85 11.62 -10.41 -18.28
CA LYS A 85 12.73 -9.44 -18.38
C LYS A 85 12.33 -8.16 -19.16
N LYS A 86 11.43 -8.28 -20.13
CA LYS A 86 10.91 -7.12 -20.89
C LYS A 86 9.92 -6.27 -20.07
N MET A 87 9.21 -6.86 -19.13
CA MET A 87 8.25 -6.16 -18.27
C MET A 87 8.89 -5.56 -17.01
N ALA A 88 10.00 -6.10 -16.54
CA ALA A 88 10.66 -5.65 -15.32
C ALA A 88 10.99 -4.12 -15.33
N PRO A 89 11.50 -3.53 -16.42
CA PRO A 89 11.73 -2.08 -16.46
C PRO A 89 10.44 -1.26 -16.35
N ARG A 90 9.32 -1.79 -16.84
CA ARG A 90 8.00 -1.14 -16.74
C ARG A 90 7.51 -1.11 -15.30
N LEU A 91 7.63 -2.24 -14.59
CA LEU A 91 7.29 -2.32 -13.18
C LEU A 91 8.15 -1.34 -12.35
N ARG A 92 9.45 -1.27 -12.62
CA ARG A 92 10.35 -0.33 -11.95
C ARG A 92 9.91 1.12 -12.18
N LYS A 93 9.55 1.47 -13.42
CA LYS A 93 9.06 2.80 -13.75
C LYS A 93 7.76 3.16 -13.02
N LEU A 94 6.84 2.21 -12.89
CA LEU A 94 5.61 2.42 -12.11
C LEU A 94 5.91 2.65 -10.63
N TYR A 95 6.83 1.87 -10.06
CA TYR A 95 7.27 2.05 -8.68
C TYR A 95 7.88 3.44 -8.45
N ASP A 96 8.72 3.92 -9.38
CA ASP A 96 9.34 5.24 -9.27
C ASP A 96 8.35 6.40 -9.41
N GLN A 97 7.16 6.15 -9.98
CA GLN A 97 6.08 7.12 -10.11
C GLN A 97 5.16 7.21 -8.88
N MET A 98 5.31 6.31 -7.92
CA MET A 98 4.53 6.34 -6.69
C MET A 98 5.05 7.39 -5.72
N ALA A 99 4.14 7.96 -4.94
CA ALA A 99 4.50 8.84 -3.83
C ALA A 99 5.14 8.05 -2.69
N GLU A 100 5.98 8.68 -1.90
CA GLU A 100 6.51 8.11 -0.67
C GLU A 100 5.55 8.36 0.51
N PRO A 101 5.39 7.39 1.44
CA PRO A 101 6.01 6.05 1.50
C PRO A 101 5.36 5.07 0.52
N ARG A 102 6.17 4.21 -0.11
CA ARG A 102 5.74 3.26 -1.15
C ARG A 102 6.17 1.85 -0.80
N TYR A 103 5.27 0.90 -1.00
CA TYR A 103 5.45 -0.50 -0.64
C TYR A 103 5.25 -1.41 -1.85
N VAL A 104 5.85 -2.59 -1.81
CA VAL A 104 5.68 -3.62 -2.85
C VAL A 104 5.42 -4.96 -2.20
N ILE A 105 4.39 -5.66 -2.68
CA ILE A 105 4.12 -7.05 -2.33
C ILE A 105 4.29 -7.91 -3.57
N ALA A 106 5.13 -8.93 -3.48
CA ALA A 106 5.26 -9.97 -4.51
C ALA A 106 4.27 -11.10 -4.22
N MET A 107 3.31 -11.32 -5.10
CA MET A 107 2.26 -12.32 -4.95
C MET A 107 2.45 -13.47 -5.95
N GLY A 108 2.54 -14.66 -5.43
CA GLY A 108 2.64 -15.91 -6.20
C GLY A 108 4.06 -16.38 -6.43
N GLY A 109 4.20 -17.69 -6.70
CA GLY A 109 5.50 -18.33 -6.85
C GLY A 109 6.37 -17.76 -7.97
N CYS A 110 5.77 -17.33 -9.07
CA CYS A 110 6.48 -16.73 -10.19
C CYS A 110 7.10 -15.37 -9.84
N THR A 111 6.41 -14.54 -9.07
CA THR A 111 6.93 -13.23 -8.66
C THR A 111 8.00 -13.38 -7.58
N VAL A 112 7.83 -14.33 -6.66
CA VAL A 112 8.72 -14.53 -5.51
C VAL A 112 10.01 -15.26 -5.90
N LYS A 113 9.91 -16.29 -6.75
CA LYS A 113 11.04 -17.18 -7.12
C LYS A 113 11.57 -16.95 -8.53
N GLY A 114 10.91 -16.14 -9.35
CA GLY A 114 11.34 -15.83 -10.72
C GLY A 114 10.70 -16.73 -11.74
N GLY A 115 9.69 -17.38 -11.67
CA GLY A 115 8.92 -18.09 -12.69
C GLY A 115 9.70 -18.96 -13.69
N PRO A 116 9.01 -19.58 -14.65
CA PRO A 116 9.65 -20.38 -15.70
C PRO A 116 10.48 -19.53 -16.68
#